data_26dd5295ba3182a7b3ef13d8a10c19d8
#
_entry.id   26dd5295ba3182a7b3ef13d8a10c19d8
#
_cell.length_a   1.000
_cell.length_b   1.000
_cell.length_c   1.000
_cell.angle_alpha   90.00
_cell.angle_beta   90.00
_cell.angle_gamma   90.00
#
_symmetry.space_group_name_H-M   'P 1'
#
loop_
_entity.id
_entity.type
_entity.pdbx_description
1 polymer ?
#
loop_
_entity_poly.entity_id
_entity_poly.type
_entity_poly.pdbx_seq_one_letter_code
_entity_poly.pdbx_strand_id
1 'polypeptide(L)'
;MSFAEKYNKGNVVFDIDIKDYEFMNGYDFIAKYGNNAVKVDGLYINKKGMYKAHPVAIIVSEKVLVDLPAHMTAVVNEILNDAESINLIKKGVIGLKAHEYTDSKYHKKCVGFDWCDL
;
A
#
# COMPACT_ATOMS: atom_id res chain seq x y z
N MET A 1 23.17 9.49 -11.68
CA MET A 1 22.11 8.55 -12.11
C MET A 1 21.74 8.83 -13.55
N SER A 2 21.69 7.80 -14.39
CA SER A 2 21.33 7.98 -15.79
C SER A 2 19.84 8.28 -15.95
N PHE A 3 19.50 8.89 -17.08
CA PHE A 3 18.09 9.15 -17.43
C PHE A 3 17.26 7.87 -17.41
N ALA A 4 17.79 6.78 -17.99
CA ALA A 4 17.08 5.51 -18.04
C ALA A 4 16.86 4.92 -16.64
N GLU A 5 17.86 4.96 -15.78
CA GLU A 5 17.71 4.50 -14.40
C GLU A 5 16.67 5.29 -13.63
N LYS A 6 16.66 6.60 -13.82
CA LYS A 6 15.72 7.48 -13.14
C LYS A 6 14.27 7.23 -13.53
N TYR A 7 14.01 7.00 -14.82
CA TYR A 7 12.65 6.85 -15.33
C TYR A 7 12.19 5.41 -15.52
N ASN A 8 13.11 4.46 -15.71
CA ASN A 8 12.75 3.04 -15.81
C ASN A 8 12.47 2.41 -14.45
N LYS A 9 13.04 2.92 -13.39
CA LYS A 9 12.62 2.54 -12.04
C LYS A 9 11.21 3.05 -11.74
N GLY A 10 10.63 3.75 -12.69
CA GLY A 10 9.27 4.21 -12.63
C GLY A 10 9.02 5.15 -11.47
N ASN A 11 7.93 4.93 -10.79
CA ASN A 11 7.48 5.79 -9.71
C ASN A 11 7.97 5.31 -8.35
N VAL A 12 9.17 4.71 -8.29
CA VAL A 12 9.74 4.29 -7.00
C VAL A 12 10.17 5.53 -6.25
N VAL A 13 9.26 6.01 -5.41
CA VAL A 13 9.45 7.20 -4.57
C VAL A 13 10.16 6.81 -3.27
N PHE A 14 9.96 5.57 -2.83
CA PHE A 14 10.54 5.04 -1.62
C PHE A 14 11.64 4.06 -1.97
N ASP A 15 12.85 4.32 -1.47
CA ASP A 15 14.03 3.49 -1.73
C ASP A 15 14.10 2.35 -0.72
N ILE A 16 13.26 1.34 -0.92
CA ILE A 16 13.17 0.18 -0.04
C ILE A 16 13.40 -1.07 -0.90
N ASP A 17 14.35 -1.92 -0.48
CA ASP A 17 14.56 -3.21 -1.12
C ASP A 17 13.49 -4.20 -0.64
N ILE A 18 12.60 -4.58 -1.55
CA ILE A 18 11.48 -5.46 -1.27
C ILE A 18 11.65 -6.87 -1.82
N LYS A 19 12.87 -7.22 -2.20
CA LYS A 19 13.18 -8.48 -2.89
C LYS A 19 12.69 -9.71 -2.14
N ASP A 20 12.84 -9.71 -0.82
CA ASP A 20 12.49 -10.86 0.02
C ASP A 20 11.14 -10.71 0.74
N TYR A 21 10.33 -9.74 0.31
CA TYR A 21 9.04 -9.49 0.94
C TYR A 21 7.95 -10.38 0.31
N GLU A 22 7.00 -10.81 1.14
CA GLU A 22 5.86 -11.59 0.70
C GLU A 22 4.65 -10.70 0.45
N PHE A 23 3.84 -11.07 -0.55
CA PHE A 23 2.58 -10.38 -0.80
C PHE A 23 1.50 -10.85 0.17
N MET A 24 0.67 -9.90 0.60
CA MET A 24 -0.43 -10.14 1.52
C MET A 24 -1.68 -9.42 1.00
N ASN A 25 -2.82 -10.12 0.92
CA ASN A 25 -4.08 -9.48 0.56
C ASN A 25 -4.79 -8.91 1.81
N GLY A 26 -5.92 -8.21 1.58
CA GLY A 26 -6.66 -7.60 2.69
C GLY A 26 -7.20 -8.60 3.70
N TYR A 27 -7.62 -9.77 3.25
CA TYR A 27 -8.13 -10.81 4.15
C TYR A 27 -7.04 -11.34 5.08
N ASP A 28 -5.85 -11.58 4.53
CA ASP A 28 -4.69 -12.01 5.32
C ASP A 28 -4.25 -10.93 6.29
N PHE A 29 -4.31 -9.67 5.87
CA PHE A 29 -3.96 -8.52 6.70
C PHE A 29 -4.86 -8.45 7.94
N ILE A 30 -6.16 -8.53 7.74
CA ILE A 30 -7.10 -8.44 8.87
C ILE A 30 -7.02 -9.68 9.75
N ALA A 31 -6.74 -10.86 9.18
CA ALA A 31 -6.56 -12.08 9.95
C ALA A 31 -5.34 -11.99 10.86
N LYS A 32 -4.26 -11.34 10.41
CA LYS A 32 -3.01 -11.21 11.16
C LYS A 32 -3.02 -10.05 12.14
N TYR A 33 -3.51 -8.89 11.73
CA TYR A 33 -3.41 -7.66 12.52
C TYR A 33 -4.73 -7.19 13.12
N GLY A 34 -5.85 -7.76 12.72
CA GLY A 34 -7.17 -7.32 13.16
C GLY A 34 -7.42 -5.88 12.71
N ASN A 35 -7.92 -5.05 13.63
CA ASN A 35 -8.19 -3.64 13.39
C ASN A 35 -7.04 -2.73 13.87
N ASN A 36 -5.88 -3.31 14.15
CA ASN A 36 -4.73 -2.55 14.63
C ASN A 36 -4.06 -1.78 13.51
N ALA A 37 -3.55 -0.60 13.83
CA ALA A 37 -2.79 0.21 12.89
C ALA A 37 -1.40 -0.38 12.69
N VAL A 38 -0.96 -0.48 11.43
CA VAL A 38 0.37 -0.95 11.07
C VAL A 38 1.08 0.17 10.32
N LYS A 39 2.32 0.45 10.70
CA LYS A 39 3.11 1.52 10.08
C LYS A 39 3.37 1.21 8.61
N VAL A 40 3.09 2.18 7.74
CA VAL A 40 3.39 2.11 6.31
C VAL A 40 4.72 2.80 6.06
N ASP A 41 5.63 2.09 5.41
CA ASP A 41 6.97 2.61 5.10
C ASP A 41 7.08 3.11 3.66
N GLY A 42 6.19 2.69 2.79
CA GLY A 42 6.17 3.13 1.41
C GLY A 42 4.93 2.67 0.68
N LEU A 43 4.74 3.21 -0.51
CA LEU A 43 3.63 2.91 -1.40
C LEU A 43 4.12 2.89 -2.84
N TYR A 44 3.53 2.05 -3.67
CA TYR A 44 3.77 2.08 -5.10
C TYR A 44 2.56 1.52 -5.86
N ILE A 45 2.54 1.74 -7.17
CA ILE A 45 1.52 1.16 -8.05
C ILE A 45 2.13 -0.04 -8.75
N ASN A 46 1.57 -1.21 -8.51
CA ASN A 46 1.99 -2.44 -9.18
C ASN A 46 1.31 -2.53 -10.53
N LYS A 47 2.10 -2.43 -11.60
CA LYS A 47 1.63 -2.51 -12.99
C LYS A 47 1.94 -3.84 -13.64
N LYS A 48 2.60 -4.74 -12.91
CA LYS A 48 2.99 -6.06 -13.42
C LYS A 48 1.91 -7.09 -13.10
N GLY A 49 1.77 -8.08 -13.99
CA GLY A 49 0.87 -9.20 -13.79
C GLY A 49 -0.35 -9.15 -14.68
N MET A 50 -1.21 -10.16 -14.53
CA MET A 50 -2.42 -10.33 -15.35
C MET A 50 -3.59 -9.45 -14.92
N TYR A 51 -3.46 -8.77 -13.78
CA TYR A 51 -4.51 -7.94 -13.22
C TYR A 51 -4.24 -6.46 -13.49
N LYS A 52 -5.30 -5.65 -13.34
CA LYS A 52 -5.18 -4.20 -13.46
C LYS A 52 -4.15 -3.67 -12.46
N ALA A 53 -3.52 -2.55 -12.82
CA ALA A 53 -2.64 -1.85 -11.89
C ALA A 53 -3.37 -1.59 -10.57
N HIS A 54 -2.70 -1.85 -9.46
CA HIS A 54 -3.27 -1.65 -8.13
C HIS A 54 -2.19 -1.13 -7.17
N PRO A 55 -2.58 -0.41 -6.12
CA PRO A 55 -1.61 0.11 -5.18
C PRO A 55 -1.14 -0.97 -4.21
N VAL A 56 0.09 -0.83 -3.74
CA VAL A 56 0.70 -1.74 -2.77
C VAL A 56 1.32 -0.92 -1.65
N ALA A 57 1.07 -1.33 -0.41
CA ALA A 57 1.69 -0.73 0.77
C ALA A 57 2.88 -1.58 1.22
N ILE A 58 4.01 -0.93 1.50
CA ILE A 58 5.24 -1.59 1.95
C ILE A 58 5.32 -1.48 3.47
N ILE A 59 5.43 -2.62 4.14
CA ILE A 59 5.56 -2.69 5.60
C ILE A 59 6.88 -3.38 5.93
N VAL A 60 7.89 -2.57 6.26
CA VAL A 60 9.26 -3.05 6.48
C VAL A 60 9.36 -3.92 7.72
N SER A 61 8.69 -3.53 8.81
CA SER A 61 8.77 -4.27 10.08
C SER A 61 8.31 -5.72 9.96
N GLU A 62 7.39 -6.00 9.03
CA GLU A 62 6.83 -7.33 8.82
C GLU A 62 7.32 -7.98 7.52
N LYS A 63 8.08 -7.26 6.72
CA LYS A 63 8.56 -7.70 5.41
C LYS A 63 7.42 -8.18 4.51
N VAL A 64 6.34 -7.40 4.45
CA VAL A 64 5.18 -7.73 3.61
C VAL A 64 4.83 -6.57 2.69
N LEU A 65 4.23 -6.94 1.56
CA LEU A 65 3.67 -6.04 0.57
C LEU A 65 2.17 -6.26 0.56
N VAL A 66 1.41 -5.28 1.01
CA VAL A 66 -0.05 -5.41 1.13
C VAL A 66 -0.72 -4.93 -0.13
N ASP A 67 -1.43 -5.83 -0.81
CA ASP A 67 -2.22 -5.48 -2.00
C ASP A 67 -3.45 -4.68 -1.56
N LEU A 68 -3.52 -3.43 -1.99
CA LEU A 68 -4.65 -2.55 -1.69
C LEU A 68 -5.69 -2.64 -2.80
N PRO A 69 -6.98 -2.38 -2.48
CA PRO A 69 -8.03 -2.41 -3.49
C PRO A 69 -7.79 -1.41 -4.63
N ALA A 70 -8.24 -1.76 -5.81
CA ALA A 70 -8.06 -0.91 -7.01
C ALA A 70 -8.69 0.48 -6.84
N HIS A 71 -9.77 0.60 -6.06
CA HIS A 71 -10.42 1.90 -5.84
C HIS A 71 -9.53 2.87 -5.03
N MET A 72 -8.48 2.40 -4.39
CA MET A 72 -7.53 3.24 -3.67
C MET A 72 -6.43 3.80 -4.58
N THR A 73 -6.40 3.41 -5.84
CA THR A 73 -5.36 3.83 -6.79
C THR A 73 -5.28 5.36 -6.91
N ALA A 74 -6.42 6.04 -7.01
CA ALA A 74 -6.45 7.50 -7.14
C ALA A 74 -5.85 8.18 -5.92
N VAL A 75 -6.19 7.73 -4.73
CA VAL A 75 -5.66 8.29 -3.47
C VAL A 75 -4.15 8.03 -3.37
N VAL A 76 -3.71 6.83 -3.70
CA VAL A 76 -2.27 6.50 -3.65
C VAL A 76 -1.49 7.34 -4.67
N ASN A 77 -2.03 7.56 -5.86
CA ASN A 77 -1.42 8.45 -6.84
C ASN A 77 -1.30 9.89 -6.32
N GLU A 78 -2.32 10.38 -5.63
CA GLU A 78 -2.26 11.70 -5.00
C GLU A 78 -1.13 11.76 -3.96
N ILE A 79 -1.02 10.73 -3.13
CA ILE A 79 0.04 10.64 -2.12
C ILE A 79 1.42 10.64 -2.77
N LEU A 80 1.60 9.87 -3.84
CA LEU A 80 2.88 9.75 -4.54
C LEU A 80 3.28 11.04 -5.26
N ASN A 81 2.34 11.93 -5.52
CA ASN A 81 2.59 13.24 -6.14
C ASN A 81 2.63 14.39 -5.12
N ASP A 82 2.52 14.09 -3.84
CA ASP A 82 2.52 15.08 -2.78
C ASP A 82 3.75 14.90 -1.88
N ALA A 83 4.69 15.85 -1.97
CA ALA A 83 5.94 15.79 -1.21
C ALA A 83 5.71 15.75 0.30
N GLU A 84 4.71 16.46 0.81
CA GLU A 84 4.38 16.45 2.24
C GLU A 84 3.92 15.07 2.70
N SER A 85 3.05 14.42 1.93
CA SER A 85 2.56 13.07 2.22
C SER A 85 3.71 12.07 2.22
N ILE A 86 4.60 12.15 1.24
CA ILE A 86 5.78 11.29 1.14
C ILE A 86 6.66 11.46 2.37
N ASN A 87 6.89 12.68 2.80
CA ASN A 87 7.69 12.96 3.98
C ASN A 87 7.07 12.41 5.26
N LEU A 88 5.75 12.49 5.40
CA LEU A 88 5.04 11.92 6.55
C LEU A 88 5.20 10.41 6.61
N ILE A 89 5.10 9.74 5.47
CA ILE A 89 5.32 8.28 5.40
C ILE A 89 6.75 7.95 5.77
N LYS A 90 7.73 8.67 5.25
CA LYS A 90 9.15 8.45 5.57
C LYS A 90 9.48 8.69 7.04
N LYS A 91 8.74 9.58 7.70
CA LYS A 91 8.89 9.83 9.14
C LYS A 91 8.28 8.72 10.01
N GLY A 92 7.52 7.81 9.42
CA GLY A 92 6.90 6.71 10.15
C GLY A 92 5.69 7.10 10.99
N VAL A 93 5.00 8.17 10.61
CA VAL A 93 3.83 8.67 11.34
C VAL A 93 2.51 8.30 10.66
N ILE A 94 2.54 7.55 9.58
CA ILE A 94 1.35 7.12 8.85
C ILE A 94 1.17 5.62 9.02
N GLY A 95 -0.03 5.22 9.37
CA GLY A 95 -0.42 3.83 9.51
C GLY A 95 -1.57 3.46 8.60
N LEU A 96 -1.78 2.16 8.49
CA LEU A 96 -2.86 1.55 7.74
C LEU A 96 -3.57 0.56 8.65
N LYS A 97 -4.88 0.57 8.67
CA LYS A 97 -5.66 -0.44 9.38
C LYS A 97 -6.79 -0.93 8.51
N ALA A 98 -7.14 -2.21 8.70
CA ALA A 98 -8.18 -2.87 7.93
C ALA A 98 -9.48 -2.92 8.70
N HIS A 99 -10.59 -2.94 7.98
CA HIS A 99 -11.91 -3.18 8.55
C HIS A 99 -12.70 -4.09 7.63
N GLU A 100 -13.61 -4.88 8.21
CA GLU A 100 -14.55 -5.67 7.44
C GLU A 100 -15.81 -4.88 7.18
N TYR A 101 -16.38 -5.04 6.00
CA TYR A 101 -17.69 -4.50 5.68
C TYR A 101 -18.43 -5.47 4.77
N THR A 102 -19.76 -5.35 4.70
CA THR A 102 -20.58 -6.16 3.83
C THR A 102 -21.00 -5.35 2.62
N ASP A 103 -20.68 -5.86 1.43
CA ASP A 103 -21.14 -5.26 0.18
C ASP A 103 -22.65 -5.46 0.09
N SER A 104 -23.39 -4.35 0.04
CA SER A 104 -24.85 -4.38 -0.01
C SER A 104 -25.40 -4.98 -1.32
N LYS A 105 -24.63 -4.90 -2.41
CA LYS A 105 -25.05 -5.40 -3.71
C LYS A 105 -24.91 -6.91 -3.82
N TYR A 106 -23.83 -7.48 -3.28
CA TYR A 106 -23.50 -8.89 -3.40
C TYR A 106 -23.62 -9.66 -2.09
N HIS A 107 -23.96 -9.01 -0.99
CA HIS A 107 -24.04 -9.60 0.35
C HIS A 107 -22.74 -10.33 0.75
N LYS A 108 -21.61 -9.79 0.30
CA LYS A 108 -20.32 -10.42 0.46
C LYS A 108 -19.47 -9.64 1.46
N LYS A 109 -18.75 -10.36 2.33
CA LYS A 109 -17.80 -9.72 3.22
C LYS A 109 -16.60 -9.24 2.43
N CYS A 110 -16.24 -7.98 2.63
CA CYS A 110 -15.09 -7.33 1.99
C CYS A 110 -14.19 -6.74 3.05
N VAL A 111 -12.95 -6.47 2.68
CA VAL A 111 -11.99 -5.79 3.54
C VAL A 111 -11.65 -4.44 2.94
N GLY A 112 -11.83 -3.39 3.74
CA GLY A 112 -11.42 -2.04 3.38
C GLY A 112 -10.24 -1.60 4.23
N PHE A 113 -9.58 -0.53 3.80
CA PHE A 113 -8.43 0.02 4.51
C PHE A 113 -8.66 1.49 4.83
N ASP A 114 -8.19 1.91 5.99
CA ASP A 114 -8.22 3.29 6.43
C ASP A 114 -6.82 3.76 6.76
N TRP A 115 -6.51 4.99 6.37
CA TRP A 115 -5.28 5.65 6.78
C TRP A 115 -5.44 6.16 8.20
N CYS A 116 -4.37 6.12 8.96
CA CYS A 116 -4.39 6.67 10.31
C CYS A 116 -3.06 7.33 10.66
N ASP A 117 -3.12 8.26 11.58
CA ASP A 117 -1.93 8.89 12.12
C ASP A 117 -1.40 8.05 13.29
N LEU A 118 -0.10 7.89 13.32
CA LEU A 118 0.56 7.13 14.38
C LEU A 118 1.14 8.06 15.45
#